data_232ec45b22bcc1200b63b2adddab2b0a
#
_entry.id   232ec45b22bcc1200b63b2adddab2b0a
#
_cell.length_a   1.000
_cell.length_b   1.000
_cell.length_c   1.000
_cell.angle_alpha   90.00
_cell.angle_beta   90.00
_cell.angle_gamma   90.00
#
_symmetry.space_group_name_H-M   'P 1'
#
loop_
_entity.id
_entity.type
_entity.pdbx_description
1 polymer ?
#
loop_
_entity_poly.entity_id
_entity_poly.type
_entity_poly.pdbx_seq_one_letter_code
_entity_poly.pdbx_strand_id
1 'polypeptide(L)'
;REALKFIADRCEGDVRSAINDLQICASGKKVLTLDDVKWLGYRDRVTPAFEILRGIFISQSCNSARRYTLTSDLSYDELMQWLNENIPIQYGNILEIVDSYNSLSRADIYLSRIKRTQDWSLLSYAMDLMTAGIAMAKREKYRFVKYSFPERIRILQRSMETRGLMNDIAKLIVKKCHVSSYTAVSDYL
;
A
#
# COMPACT_ATOMS: atom_id res chain seq x y z
N ARG A 1 8.37 6.91 34.25
CA ARG A 1 7.04 6.54 33.69
C ARG A 1 6.74 7.26 32.38
N GLU A 2 7.03 8.56 32.28
CA GLU A 2 6.78 9.39 31.08
C GLU A 2 7.55 8.87 29.85
N ALA A 3 8.83 8.51 30.00
CA ALA A 3 9.62 7.95 28.91
C ALA A 3 9.04 6.64 28.36
N LEU A 4 8.56 5.76 29.25
CA LEU A 4 7.91 4.50 28.84
C LEU A 4 6.59 4.75 28.12
N LYS A 5 5.80 5.71 28.59
CA LYS A 5 4.55 6.09 27.94
C LYS A 5 4.84 6.67 26.53
N PHE A 6 5.85 7.52 26.41
CA PHE A 6 6.27 8.07 25.13
C PHE A 6 6.69 6.98 24.13
N ILE A 7 7.44 5.95 24.55
CA ILE A 7 7.80 4.81 23.70
C ILE A 7 6.55 4.01 23.31
N ALA A 8 5.65 3.72 24.28
CA ALA A 8 4.45 2.94 24.02
C ALA A 8 3.48 3.63 23.07
N ASP A 9 3.19 4.91 23.28
CA ASP A 9 2.32 5.72 22.42
C ASP A 9 2.84 5.79 20.98
N ARG A 10 4.17 5.74 20.83
CA ARG A 10 4.84 5.81 19.55
C ARG A 10 4.85 4.50 18.77
N CYS A 11 4.88 3.37 19.45
CA CYS A 11 4.95 2.06 18.82
C CYS A 11 3.58 1.54 18.36
N GLU A 12 2.48 2.25 18.61
CA GLU A 12 1.12 1.97 18.12
C GLU A 12 0.69 0.49 18.25
N GLY A 13 1.18 -0.19 19.30
CA GLY A 13 0.87 -1.61 19.58
C GLY A 13 1.94 -2.61 19.10
N ASP A 14 2.99 -2.18 18.41
CA ASP A 14 4.14 -3.06 18.10
C ASP A 14 5.03 -3.22 19.33
N VAL A 15 4.75 -4.27 20.10
CA VAL A 15 5.48 -4.60 21.33
C VAL A 15 6.96 -4.89 21.06
N ARG A 16 7.30 -5.54 19.95
CA ARG A 16 8.69 -5.85 19.59
C ARG A 16 9.51 -4.58 19.38
N SER A 17 8.93 -3.63 18.65
CA SER A 17 9.53 -2.31 18.42
C SER A 17 9.69 -1.54 19.73
N ALA A 18 8.68 -1.57 20.61
CA ALA A 18 8.74 -0.90 21.90
C ALA A 18 9.87 -1.44 22.79
N ILE A 19 10.05 -2.76 22.83
CA ILE A 19 11.10 -3.42 23.61
C ILE A 19 12.49 -3.07 23.03
N ASN A 20 12.65 -3.11 21.72
CA ASN A 20 13.91 -2.76 21.06
C ASN A 20 14.30 -1.29 21.32
N ASP A 21 13.34 -0.37 21.19
CA ASP A 21 13.56 1.06 21.45
C ASP A 21 13.90 1.30 22.92
N LEU A 22 13.23 0.61 23.82
CA LEU A 22 13.53 0.65 25.25
C LEU A 22 14.95 0.12 25.54
N GLN A 23 15.33 -0.99 24.95
CA GLN A 23 16.66 -1.58 25.13
C GLN A 23 17.76 -0.65 24.63
N ILE A 24 17.57 -0.04 23.44
CA ILE A 24 18.52 0.93 22.88
C ILE A 24 18.68 2.13 23.80
N CYS A 25 17.57 2.72 24.26
CA CYS A 25 17.60 3.91 25.12
C CYS A 25 18.11 3.65 26.54
N ALA A 26 17.83 2.47 27.07
CA ALA A 26 18.26 2.08 28.42
C ALA A 26 19.71 1.56 28.46
N SER A 27 20.33 1.27 27.31
CA SER A 27 21.69 0.73 27.25
C SER A 27 22.68 1.68 27.93
N GLY A 28 23.36 1.18 28.96
CA GLY A 28 24.35 1.94 29.74
C GLY A 28 23.78 2.95 30.73
N LYS A 29 22.44 3.01 30.94
CA LYS A 29 21.79 3.94 31.85
C LYS A 29 21.05 3.23 32.99
N LYS A 30 21.17 3.77 34.22
CA LYS A 30 20.39 3.27 35.38
C LYS A 30 18.98 3.86 35.44
N VAL A 31 18.77 5.03 34.89
CA VAL A 31 17.49 5.75 34.87
C VAL A 31 17.26 6.30 33.47
N LEU A 32 16.08 6.09 32.94
CA LEU A 32 15.66 6.60 31.63
C LEU A 32 14.78 7.84 31.80
N THR A 33 15.23 8.95 31.26
CA THR A 33 14.51 10.24 31.28
C THR A 33 13.74 10.46 29.96
N LEU A 34 12.83 11.45 29.95
CA LEU A 34 12.10 11.79 28.73
C LEU A 34 13.03 12.30 27.62
N ASP A 35 14.07 13.06 27.98
CA ASP A 35 15.03 13.59 27.02
C ASP A 35 15.88 12.49 26.35
N ASP A 36 16.08 11.39 27.06
CA ASP A 36 16.77 10.20 26.53
C ASP A 36 15.99 9.47 25.44
N VAL A 37 14.70 9.68 25.34
CA VAL A 37 13.83 9.03 24.33
C VAL A 37 13.37 9.98 23.22
N LYS A 38 13.49 11.29 23.42
CA LYS A 38 13.09 12.29 22.40
C LYS A 38 13.93 12.21 21.11
N TRP A 39 15.19 11.79 21.21
CA TRP A 39 16.07 11.65 20.05
C TRP A 39 15.75 10.40 19.21
N LEU A 40 15.02 9.44 19.78
CA LEU A 40 14.41 8.42 18.96
C LEU A 40 13.60 9.15 17.90
N GLY A 41 14.21 9.52 16.78
CA GLY A 41 13.54 10.21 15.67
C GLY A 41 12.22 9.52 15.37
N TYR A 42 11.24 10.20 14.83
CA TYR A 42 10.08 9.50 14.29
C TYR A 42 10.62 8.39 13.40
N ARG A 43 10.45 7.11 13.77
CA ARG A 43 10.69 6.02 12.83
C ARG A 43 9.95 6.41 11.57
N ASP A 44 10.54 6.13 10.43
CA ASP A 44 9.91 6.36 9.14
C ASP A 44 8.48 5.89 9.26
N ARG A 45 7.58 6.85 9.53
CA ARG A 45 6.16 6.56 9.55
C ARG A 45 5.89 6.11 8.15
N VAL A 46 5.39 4.90 8.03
CA VAL A 46 4.70 4.48 6.82
C VAL A 46 3.90 5.67 6.35
N THR A 47 4.34 6.28 5.26
CA THR A 47 3.67 7.46 4.75
C THR A 47 2.23 7.05 4.45
N PRO A 48 1.20 7.60 5.13
CA PRO A 48 -0.17 7.16 4.92
C PRO A 48 -0.50 7.16 3.44
N ALA A 49 -1.23 6.15 2.96
CA ALA A 49 -1.59 6.03 1.54
C ALA A 49 -2.14 7.33 0.94
N PHE A 50 -2.88 8.09 1.75
CA PHE A 50 -3.41 9.40 1.36
C PHE A 50 -2.34 10.46 1.10
N GLU A 51 -1.24 10.46 1.87
CA GLU A 51 -0.12 11.38 1.64
C GLU A 51 0.65 11.02 0.38
N ILE A 52 0.80 9.72 0.10
CA ILE A 52 1.42 9.23 -1.13
C ILE A 52 0.61 9.67 -2.35
N LEU A 53 -0.71 9.43 -2.33
CA LEU A 53 -1.61 9.86 -3.40
C LEU A 53 -1.53 11.37 -3.61
N ARG A 54 -1.64 12.14 -2.52
CA ARG A 54 -1.52 13.60 -2.57
C ARG A 54 -0.18 14.02 -3.18
N GLY A 55 0.91 13.39 -2.76
CA GLY A 55 2.24 13.66 -3.27
C GLY A 55 2.36 13.39 -4.77
N ILE A 56 1.83 12.26 -5.25
CA ILE A 56 1.81 11.93 -6.69
C ILE A 56 1.01 12.95 -7.46
N PHE A 57 -0.23 13.22 -7.06
CA PHE A 57 -1.14 14.12 -7.81
C PHE A 57 -0.72 15.60 -7.78
N ILE A 58 -0.05 16.07 -6.71
CA ILE A 58 0.46 17.45 -6.63
C ILE A 58 1.75 17.64 -7.42
N SER A 59 2.50 16.57 -7.66
CA SER A 59 3.83 16.60 -8.28
C SER A 59 3.80 17.31 -9.64
N GLN A 60 4.85 18.09 -9.90
CA GLN A 60 5.07 18.81 -11.15
C GLN A 60 6.24 18.22 -11.98
N SER A 61 6.92 17.21 -11.44
CA SER A 61 8.01 16.51 -12.13
C SER A 61 7.96 15.01 -11.88
N CYS A 62 8.46 14.23 -12.84
CA CYS A 62 8.53 12.78 -12.74
C CYS A 62 9.32 12.34 -11.50
N ASN A 63 10.44 13.00 -11.21
CA ASN A 63 11.28 12.66 -10.05
C ASN A 63 10.57 12.93 -8.72
N SER A 64 9.80 14.02 -8.61
CA SER A 64 9.05 14.30 -7.38
C SER A 64 7.96 13.27 -7.15
N ALA A 65 7.21 12.89 -8.19
CA ALA A 65 6.16 11.88 -8.10
C ALA A 65 6.71 10.52 -7.64
N ARG A 66 7.84 10.09 -8.22
CA ARG A 66 8.49 8.82 -7.88
C ARG A 66 8.99 8.76 -6.44
N ARG A 67 9.50 9.87 -5.89
CA ARG A 67 10.04 9.92 -4.53
C ARG A 67 9.02 9.54 -3.46
N TYR A 68 7.74 9.85 -3.66
CA TYR A 68 6.69 9.51 -2.68
C TYR A 68 6.47 8.01 -2.50
N THR A 69 6.86 7.18 -3.48
CA THR A 69 6.74 5.73 -3.35
C THR A 69 7.97 5.07 -2.73
N LEU A 70 9.13 5.75 -2.68
CA LEU A 70 10.35 5.20 -2.09
C LEU A 70 10.27 5.06 -0.56
N THR A 71 9.44 5.88 0.09
CA THR A 71 9.23 5.88 1.55
C THR A 71 7.92 5.19 1.95
N SER A 72 7.30 4.47 1.01
CA SER A 72 6.00 3.85 1.15
C SER A 72 6.13 2.36 1.44
N ASP A 73 5.34 1.85 2.40
CA ASP A 73 5.17 0.41 2.62
C ASP A 73 4.02 -0.17 1.79
N LEU A 74 3.36 0.64 0.94
CA LEU A 74 2.34 0.13 0.03
C LEU A 74 2.97 -0.81 -1.00
N SER A 75 2.42 -1.99 -1.12
CA SER A 75 2.75 -2.85 -2.24
C SER A 75 2.34 -2.21 -3.57
N TYR A 76 3.01 -2.58 -4.66
CA TYR A 76 2.67 -2.07 -6.00
C TYR A 76 1.23 -2.40 -6.41
N ASP A 77 0.68 -3.53 -5.95
CA ASP A 77 -0.71 -3.92 -6.20
C ASP A 77 -1.69 -3.02 -5.42
N GLU A 78 -1.39 -2.70 -4.17
CA GLU A 78 -2.19 -1.78 -3.37
C GLU A 78 -2.14 -0.37 -3.93
N LEU A 79 -0.94 0.14 -4.28
CA LEU A 79 -0.79 1.45 -4.89
C LEU A 79 -1.64 1.56 -6.17
N MET A 80 -1.65 0.53 -7.01
CA MET A 80 -2.50 0.49 -8.21
C MET A 80 -3.99 0.61 -7.86
N GLN A 81 -4.48 -0.10 -6.84
CA GLN A 81 -5.88 0.01 -6.42
C GLN A 81 -6.21 1.41 -5.89
N TRP A 82 -5.31 1.99 -5.08
CA TRP A 82 -5.48 3.34 -4.58
C TRP A 82 -5.53 4.39 -5.68
N LEU A 83 -4.67 4.28 -6.69
CA LEU A 83 -4.66 5.18 -7.84
C LEU A 83 -5.91 5.01 -8.70
N ASN A 84 -6.29 3.77 -9.00
CA ASN A 84 -7.48 3.45 -9.78
C ASN A 84 -8.76 4.06 -9.17
N GLU A 85 -8.93 3.98 -7.86
CA GLU A 85 -10.08 4.56 -7.16
C GLU A 85 -10.09 6.09 -7.18
N ASN A 86 -8.90 6.70 -7.08
CA ASN A 86 -8.80 8.14 -6.81
C ASN A 86 -8.51 9.02 -8.03
N ILE A 87 -8.13 8.45 -9.17
CA ILE A 87 -7.98 9.19 -10.43
C ILE A 87 -9.25 9.98 -10.79
N PRO A 88 -10.46 9.37 -10.85
CA PRO A 88 -11.67 10.11 -11.22
C PRO A 88 -12.12 11.12 -10.15
N ILE A 89 -11.69 10.94 -8.90
CA ILE A 89 -11.97 11.89 -7.82
C ILE A 89 -11.07 13.12 -7.94
N GLN A 90 -9.79 12.91 -8.27
CA GLN A 90 -8.80 13.97 -8.36
C GLN A 90 -8.95 14.81 -9.62
N TYR A 91 -9.08 14.17 -10.77
CA TYR A 91 -9.14 14.80 -12.06
C TYR A 91 -10.57 15.11 -12.48
N GLY A 92 -10.84 16.38 -12.79
CA GLY A 92 -12.14 16.83 -13.29
C GLY A 92 -12.24 16.79 -14.82
N ASN A 93 -11.10 16.86 -15.51
CA ASN A 93 -11.03 16.88 -16.95
C ASN A 93 -10.96 15.46 -17.50
N ILE A 94 -11.83 15.13 -18.45
CA ILE A 94 -11.89 13.81 -19.05
C ILE A 94 -10.56 13.39 -19.73
N LEU A 95 -9.83 14.33 -20.32
CA LEU A 95 -8.55 14.05 -20.95
C LEU A 95 -7.48 13.66 -19.93
N GLU A 96 -7.47 14.29 -18.76
CA GLU A 96 -6.57 13.92 -17.66
C GLU A 96 -6.86 12.51 -17.16
N ILE A 97 -8.14 12.17 -17.04
CA ILE A 97 -8.59 10.83 -16.64
C ILE A 97 -8.16 9.79 -17.69
N VAL A 98 -8.37 10.06 -18.98
CA VAL A 98 -7.97 9.15 -20.07
C VAL A 98 -6.46 8.93 -20.09
N ASP A 99 -5.66 10.00 -20.02
CA ASP A 99 -4.20 9.89 -20.02
C ASP A 99 -3.68 9.13 -18.79
N SER A 100 -4.30 9.36 -17.61
CA SER A 100 -3.97 8.66 -16.37
C SER A 100 -4.29 7.18 -16.45
N TYR A 101 -5.46 6.81 -16.96
CA TYR A 101 -5.83 5.40 -17.13
C TYR A 101 -5.02 4.70 -18.22
N ASN A 102 -4.61 5.39 -19.27
CA ASN A 102 -3.66 4.86 -20.25
C ASN A 102 -2.32 4.50 -19.58
N SER A 103 -1.80 5.37 -18.73
CA SER A 103 -0.57 5.11 -17.98
C SER A 103 -0.76 3.95 -17.00
N LEU A 104 -1.87 3.92 -16.27
CA LEU A 104 -2.19 2.87 -15.31
C LEU A 104 -2.39 1.51 -15.98
N SER A 105 -3.08 1.46 -17.12
CA SER A 105 -3.28 0.24 -17.91
C SER A 105 -1.96 -0.34 -18.43
N ARG A 106 -1.04 0.52 -18.88
CA ARG A 106 0.29 0.09 -19.29
C ARG A 106 1.10 -0.46 -18.09
N ALA A 107 0.98 0.16 -16.93
CA ALA A 107 1.60 -0.35 -15.70
C ALA A 107 1.08 -1.74 -15.34
N ASP A 108 -0.24 -1.98 -15.46
CA ASP A 108 -0.85 -3.28 -15.18
C ASP A 108 -0.31 -4.39 -16.10
N ILE A 109 -0.05 -4.08 -17.38
CA ILE A 109 0.60 -5.01 -18.31
C ILE A 109 1.99 -5.42 -17.78
N TYR A 110 2.80 -4.46 -17.30
CA TYR A 110 4.11 -4.77 -16.72
C TYR A 110 3.98 -5.61 -15.44
N LEU A 111 3.08 -5.25 -14.52
CA LEU A 111 2.84 -6.02 -13.30
C LEU A 111 2.37 -7.45 -13.60
N SER A 112 1.48 -7.61 -14.58
CA SER A 112 1.03 -8.92 -15.03
C SER A 112 2.17 -9.76 -15.63
N ARG A 113 3.09 -9.13 -16.38
CA ARG A 113 4.30 -9.79 -16.89
C ARG A 113 5.22 -10.22 -15.76
N ILE A 114 5.48 -9.36 -14.78
CA ILE A 114 6.30 -9.67 -13.61
C ILE A 114 5.74 -10.92 -12.89
N LYS A 115 4.43 -10.95 -12.64
CA LYS A 115 3.78 -12.10 -11.97
C LYS A 115 3.95 -13.40 -12.74
N ARG A 116 3.97 -13.34 -14.08
CA ARG A 116 4.10 -14.53 -14.93
C ARG A 116 5.54 -14.95 -15.15
N THR A 117 6.45 -14.00 -15.40
CA THR A 117 7.85 -14.28 -15.77
C THR A 117 8.81 -14.22 -14.61
N GLN A 118 8.40 -13.65 -13.46
CA GLN A 118 9.22 -13.34 -12.29
C GLN A 118 10.41 -12.40 -12.62
N ASP A 119 10.29 -11.63 -13.70
CA ASP A 119 11.28 -10.63 -14.09
C ASP A 119 10.99 -9.29 -13.40
N TRP A 120 11.62 -9.10 -12.24
CA TRP A 120 11.45 -7.91 -11.41
C TRP A 120 12.11 -6.65 -11.98
N SER A 121 12.93 -6.76 -13.03
CA SER A 121 13.51 -5.58 -13.69
C SER A 121 12.45 -4.65 -14.28
N LEU A 122 11.28 -5.21 -14.62
CA LEU A 122 10.14 -4.47 -15.15
C LEU A 122 9.41 -3.61 -14.10
N LEU A 123 9.66 -3.83 -12.80
CA LEU A 123 8.95 -3.12 -11.73
C LEU A 123 9.21 -1.62 -11.77
N SER A 124 10.43 -1.20 -12.10
CA SER A 124 10.75 0.23 -12.20
C SER A 124 9.90 0.94 -13.26
N TYR A 125 9.66 0.31 -14.40
CA TYR A 125 8.81 0.85 -15.47
C TYR A 125 7.34 0.93 -15.02
N ALA A 126 6.83 -0.11 -14.34
CA ALA A 126 5.48 -0.09 -13.79
C ALA A 126 5.32 1.05 -12.78
N MET A 127 6.28 1.23 -11.88
CA MET A 127 6.26 2.29 -10.87
C MET A 127 6.33 3.68 -11.51
N ASP A 128 7.15 3.88 -12.54
CA ASP A 128 7.23 5.15 -13.24
C ASP A 128 5.90 5.50 -13.94
N LEU A 129 5.23 4.53 -14.54
CA LEU A 129 3.92 4.73 -15.15
C LEU A 129 2.83 5.03 -14.12
N MET A 130 2.83 4.34 -12.97
CA MET A 130 1.88 4.58 -11.88
C MET A 130 2.09 5.94 -11.20
N THR A 131 3.32 6.44 -11.14
CA THR A 131 3.62 7.69 -10.44
C THR A 131 3.75 8.87 -11.42
N ALA A 132 4.81 8.87 -12.20
CA ALA A 132 5.11 9.95 -13.13
C ALA A 132 4.08 10.04 -14.25
N GLY A 133 3.65 8.90 -14.81
CA GLY A 133 2.65 8.88 -15.88
C GLY A 133 1.33 9.51 -15.48
N ILE A 134 0.85 9.24 -14.25
CA ILE A 134 -0.38 9.83 -13.72
C ILE A 134 -0.16 11.30 -13.34
N ALA A 135 0.95 11.65 -12.67
CA ALA A 135 1.25 13.03 -12.29
C ALA A 135 1.36 13.96 -13.50
N MET A 136 1.94 13.49 -14.60
CA MET A 136 2.13 14.28 -15.83
C MET A 136 0.90 14.34 -16.74
N ALA A 137 -0.14 13.53 -16.47
CA ALA A 137 -1.43 13.65 -17.14
C ALA A 137 -2.19 14.93 -16.76
N LYS A 138 -1.82 15.53 -15.65
CA LYS A 138 -2.43 16.74 -15.12
C LYS A 138 -2.25 17.93 -16.08
N ARG A 139 -3.36 18.59 -16.43
CA ARG A 139 -3.43 19.81 -17.25
C ARG A 139 -3.90 21.02 -16.46
N GLU A 140 -4.72 20.77 -15.44
CA GLU A 140 -5.28 21.78 -14.57
C GLU A 140 -4.51 21.87 -13.23
N LYS A 141 -4.75 22.95 -12.48
CA LYS A 141 -4.16 23.09 -11.13
C LYS A 141 -4.68 22.01 -10.21
N TYR A 142 -3.80 21.55 -9.30
CA TYR A 142 -4.19 20.60 -8.25
C TYR A 142 -5.40 21.12 -7.47
N ARG A 143 -6.41 20.26 -7.31
CA ARG A 143 -7.60 20.52 -6.51
C ARG A 143 -7.53 19.68 -5.24
N PHE A 144 -7.76 20.28 -4.09
CA PHE A 144 -7.86 19.53 -2.85
C PHE A 144 -9.16 18.72 -2.86
N VAL A 145 -9.03 17.41 -2.75
CA VAL A 145 -10.16 16.47 -2.70
C VAL A 145 -9.98 15.49 -1.56
N LYS A 146 -11.08 14.93 -1.07
CA LYS A 146 -11.06 13.85 -0.10
C LYS A 146 -10.91 12.53 -0.84
N TYR A 147 -9.77 11.88 -0.69
CA TYR A 147 -9.53 10.56 -1.30
C TYR A 147 -10.36 9.47 -0.66
N SER A 148 -10.72 8.48 -1.47
CA SER A 148 -11.50 7.31 -1.06
C SER A 148 -10.61 6.10 -0.82
N PHE A 149 -10.98 5.26 0.14
CA PHE A 149 -10.37 3.96 0.33
C PHE A 149 -10.83 3.01 -0.79
N PRO A 150 -9.92 2.24 -1.43
CA PRO A 150 -10.27 1.37 -2.55
C PRO A 150 -11.37 0.37 -2.18
N GLU A 151 -12.50 0.42 -2.90
CA GLU A 151 -13.66 -0.44 -2.64
C GLU A 151 -13.32 -1.91 -2.83
N ARG A 152 -12.48 -2.24 -3.81
CA ARG A 152 -12.01 -3.61 -4.05
C ARG A 152 -11.28 -4.20 -2.83
N ILE A 153 -10.41 -3.41 -2.19
CA ILE A 153 -9.70 -3.84 -0.97
C ILE A 153 -10.71 -4.09 0.15
N ARG A 154 -11.69 -3.21 0.31
CA ARG A 154 -12.76 -3.33 1.31
C ARG A 154 -13.58 -4.61 1.12
N ILE A 155 -13.99 -4.91 -0.11
CA ILE A 155 -14.72 -6.13 -0.44
C ILE A 155 -13.87 -7.38 -0.14
N LEU A 156 -12.59 -7.36 -0.53
CA LEU A 156 -11.67 -8.46 -0.25
C LEU A 156 -11.45 -8.69 1.25
N GLN A 157 -11.37 -7.63 2.05
CA GLN A 157 -11.27 -7.74 3.51
C GLN A 157 -12.55 -8.32 4.13
N ARG A 158 -13.72 -7.80 3.74
CA ARG A 158 -15.02 -8.28 4.25
C ARG A 158 -15.29 -9.75 3.89
N SER A 159 -14.86 -10.21 2.73
CA SER A 159 -15.07 -11.59 2.27
C SER A 159 -13.97 -12.57 2.73
N MET A 160 -12.99 -12.14 3.51
CA MET A 160 -11.84 -12.95 3.89
C MET A 160 -12.25 -14.20 4.68
N GLU A 161 -13.13 -14.07 5.67
CA GLU A 161 -13.62 -15.20 6.47
C GLU A 161 -14.43 -16.18 5.61
N THR A 162 -15.36 -15.68 4.80
CA THR A 162 -16.17 -16.52 3.90
C THR A 162 -15.29 -17.30 2.92
N ARG A 163 -14.28 -16.64 2.33
CA ARG A 163 -13.33 -17.32 1.45
C ARG A 163 -12.46 -18.35 2.20
N GLY A 164 -12.14 -18.08 3.45
CA GLY A 164 -11.46 -19.04 4.33
C GLY A 164 -12.28 -20.32 4.49
N LEU A 165 -13.55 -20.20 4.87
CA LEU A 165 -14.48 -21.31 5.02
C LEU A 165 -14.69 -22.07 3.69
N MET A 166 -14.88 -21.36 2.59
CA MET A 166 -14.99 -21.97 1.26
C MET A 166 -13.75 -22.81 0.89
N ASN A 167 -12.56 -22.29 1.15
CA ASN A 167 -11.32 -23.02 0.91
C ASN A 167 -11.20 -24.28 1.78
N ASP A 168 -11.63 -24.22 3.04
CA ASP A 168 -11.55 -25.39 3.92
C ASP A 168 -12.56 -26.47 3.51
N ILE A 169 -13.78 -26.10 3.11
CA ILE A 169 -14.74 -27.02 2.52
C ILE A 169 -14.21 -27.60 1.21
N ALA A 170 -13.64 -26.76 0.34
CA ALA A 170 -13.04 -27.22 -0.91
C ALA A 170 -11.93 -28.26 -0.68
N LYS A 171 -11.06 -28.06 0.32
CA LYS A 171 -10.02 -29.07 0.69
C LYS A 171 -10.64 -30.43 1.08
N LEU A 172 -11.77 -30.42 1.78
CA LEU A 172 -12.47 -31.67 2.15
C LEU A 172 -13.04 -32.36 0.92
N ILE A 173 -13.63 -31.59 -0.02
CA ILE A 173 -14.15 -32.13 -1.29
C ILE A 173 -13.01 -32.70 -2.13
N VAL A 174 -11.91 -31.97 -2.31
CA VAL A 174 -10.71 -32.43 -3.01
C VAL A 174 -10.24 -33.78 -2.47
N LYS A 175 -10.16 -33.91 -1.14
CA LYS A 175 -9.72 -35.12 -0.49
C LYS A 175 -10.66 -36.32 -0.71
N LYS A 176 -11.97 -36.10 -0.79
CA LYS A 176 -12.97 -37.15 -0.96
C LYS A 176 -13.27 -37.49 -2.41
N CYS A 177 -13.32 -36.45 -3.26
CA CYS A 177 -13.74 -36.61 -4.66
C CYS A 177 -12.57 -36.70 -5.65
N HIS A 178 -11.32 -36.50 -5.18
CA HIS A 178 -10.12 -36.49 -6.01
C HIS A 178 -10.17 -35.52 -7.19
N VAL A 179 -10.83 -34.36 -7.00
CA VAL A 179 -10.95 -33.30 -8.00
C VAL A 179 -9.95 -32.18 -7.70
N SER A 180 -9.77 -31.25 -8.65
CA SER A 180 -8.94 -30.06 -8.41
C SER A 180 -9.63 -29.11 -7.41
N SER A 181 -8.86 -28.26 -6.71
CA SER A 181 -9.42 -27.24 -5.83
C SER A 181 -10.30 -26.24 -6.60
N TYR A 182 -9.96 -25.95 -7.85
CA TYR A 182 -10.78 -25.10 -8.72
C TYR A 182 -12.15 -25.74 -8.98
N THR A 183 -12.17 -27.01 -9.43
CA THR A 183 -13.40 -27.77 -9.66
C THR A 183 -14.23 -27.89 -8.36
N ALA A 184 -13.56 -28.08 -7.22
CA ALA A 184 -14.25 -28.16 -5.94
C ALA A 184 -14.99 -26.86 -5.59
N VAL A 185 -14.43 -25.69 -5.94
CA VAL A 185 -15.09 -24.40 -5.71
C VAL A 185 -16.13 -24.07 -6.78
N SER A 186 -15.85 -24.35 -8.07
CA SER A 186 -16.74 -23.97 -9.17
C SER A 186 -18.00 -24.82 -9.28
N ASP A 187 -17.88 -26.13 -8.97
CA ASP A 187 -18.92 -27.10 -9.30
C ASP A 187 -19.68 -27.62 -8.05
N TYR A 188 -19.10 -27.44 -6.85
CA TYR A 188 -19.65 -27.99 -5.59
C TYR A 188 -20.00 -26.93 -4.55
N LEU A 189 -19.54 -25.66 -4.69
CA LEU A 189 -19.80 -24.52 -3.80
C LEU A 189 -20.42 -23.34 -4.52
#